data_89a65e7c2a26d81068cc4189a0b5d93d
#
_entry.id   89a65e7c2a26d81068cc4189a0b5d93d
#
_cell.length_a   1.000
_cell.length_b   1.000
_cell.length_c   1.000
_cell.angle_alpha   90.00
_cell.angle_beta   90.00
_cell.angle_gamma   90.00
#
_symmetry.space_group_name_H-M   'P 1'
#
loop_
_entity.id
_entity.type
_entity.pdbx_description
1 polymer ?
#
loop_
_entity_poly.entity_id
_entity_poly.type
_entity_poly.pdbx_seq_one_letter_code
_entity_poly.pdbx_strand_id
1 'polypeptide(L)'
;YGTPDTWDTTVALDRIIGAQNTWLAGINRRRHPAAGLTTLTALVLRGHGYTLAHVGDTRAYLLRDGRLTQLTHDHVATHPDFSHQLLRCIGAEDWVVMDYSQGDLLPGDRFLLMTDGVHNVLNEGRLKALLDDGDRAGSSQALCEALVAAALQRGSTDNVTALVVRVLGLDHETLADQNRLAAQ
;
A
#
# COMPACT_ATOMS: atom_id res chain seq x y z
N TYR A 1 1.07 11.28 17.61
CA TYR A 1 2.50 11.27 17.84
C TYR A 1 3.13 12.06 16.71
N GLY A 2 3.46 13.35 16.95
CA GLY A 2 4.03 14.22 15.95
C GLY A 2 5.49 13.86 15.66
N THR A 3 5.76 13.28 14.48
CA THR A 3 7.10 13.36 13.93
C THR A 3 7.37 14.82 13.59
N PRO A 4 8.53 15.40 13.94
CA PRO A 4 8.88 16.76 13.54
C PRO A 4 8.74 16.93 12.01
N ASP A 5 8.31 18.09 11.56
CA ASP A 5 8.12 18.39 10.13
C ASP A 5 9.41 18.23 9.30
N THR A 6 10.55 18.22 9.97
CA THR A 6 11.89 18.01 9.38
C THR A 6 12.25 16.53 9.13
N TRP A 7 11.40 15.57 9.56
CA TRP A 7 11.73 14.16 9.36
C TRP A 7 11.37 13.70 7.95
N ASP A 8 12.35 13.08 7.31
CA ASP A 8 12.12 12.32 6.08
C ASP A 8 11.21 11.12 6.38
N THR A 9 10.06 11.07 5.70
CA THR A 9 9.05 10.03 5.89
C THR A 9 9.62 8.64 5.58
N THR A 10 10.50 8.53 4.57
CA THR A 10 11.14 7.28 4.17
C THR A 10 12.04 6.76 5.30
N VAL A 11 12.87 7.63 5.88
CA VAL A 11 13.75 7.29 7.00
C VAL A 11 12.94 6.87 8.24
N ALA A 12 11.82 7.54 8.51
CA ALA A 12 10.95 7.19 9.63
C ALA A 12 10.30 5.82 9.43
N LEU A 13 9.77 5.54 8.23
CA LEU A 13 9.20 4.24 7.88
C LEU A 13 10.26 3.12 7.95
N ASP A 14 11.45 3.36 7.40
CA ASP A 14 12.54 2.39 7.42
C ASP A 14 12.90 1.97 8.86
N ARG A 15 13.04 2.93 9.76
CA ARG A 15 13.34 2.67 11.18
C ARG A 15 12.23 1.92 11.89
N ILE A 16 10.96 2.34 11.69
CA ILE A 16 9.81 1.73 12.39
C ILE A 16 9.61 0.30 11.89
N ILE A 17 9.56 0.10 10.58
CA ILE A 17 9.32 -1.21 9.98
C ILE A 17 10.51 -2.14 10.23
N GLY A 18 11.75 -1.63 10.11
CA GLY A 18 12.96 -2.38 10.42
C GLY A 18 13.00 -2.88 11.86
N ALA A 19 12.60 -2.06 12.84
CA ALA A 19 12.49 -2.45 14.24
C ALA A 19 11.44 -3.57 14.45
N GLN A 20 10.27 -3.46 13.80
CA GLN A 20 9.23 -4.50 13.85
C GLN A 20 9.69 -5.79 13.19
N ASN A 21 10.40 -5.70 12.05
CA ASN A 21 10.99 -6.85 11.38
C ASN A 21 11.96 -7.58 12.29
N THR A 22 12.92 -6.86 12.88
CA THR A 22 13.92 -7.44 13.78
C THR A 22 13.27 -8.14 14.99
N TRP A 23 12.23 -7.52 15.55
CA TRP A 23 11.45 -8.11 16.65
C TRP A 23 10.79 -9.42 16.23
N LEU A 24 10.07 -9.44 15.10
CA LEU A 24 9.36 -10.63 14.61
C LEU A 24 10.32 -11.73 14.19
N ALA A 25 11.41 -11.41 13.49
CA ALA A 25 12.46 -12.34 13.13
C ALA A 25 13.10 -12.98 14.37
N GLY A 26 13.32 -12.19 15.42
CA GLY A 26 13.81 -12.68 16.71
C GLY A 26 12.87 -13.67 17.39
N ILE A 27 11.55 -13.48 17.27
CA ILE A 27 10.54 -14.44 17.74
C ILE A 27 10.59 -15.71 16.88
N ASN A 28 10.62 -15.58 15.56
CA ASN A 28 10.60 -16.70 14.62
C ASN A 28 11.80 -17.64 14.80
N ARG A 29 12.98 -17.10 15.05
CA ARG A 29 14.18 -17.94 15.34
C ARG A 29 14.05 -18.82 16.57
N ARG A 30 13.21 -18.44 17.54
CA ARG A 30 13.00 -19.20 18.78
C ARG A 30 11.85 -20.19 18.69
N ARG A 31 11.11 -20.21 17.59
CA ARG A 31 9.91 -21.04 17.40
C ARG A 31 10.06 -21.91 16.14
N HIS A 32 9.71 -23.17 16.28
CA HIS A 32 9.58 -24.10 15.16
C HIS A 32 8.20 -24.78 15.23
N PRO A 33 7.35 -24.62 14.22
CA PRO A 33 7.51 -23.74 13.05
C PRO A 33 7.53 -22.25 13.41
N ALA A 34 8.01 -21.41 12.50
CA ALA A 34 8.05 -19.96 12.68
C ALA A 34 6.66 -19.40 13.06
N ALA A 35 6.64 -18.40 13.96
CA ALA A 35 5.37 -17.90 14.52
C ALA A 35 4.49 -17.16 13.50
N GLY A 36 5.09 -16.62 12.44
CA GLY A 36 4.38 -15.93 11.37
C GLY A 36 5.29 -15.04 10.55
N LEU A 37 4.92 -14.87 9.31
CA LEU A 37 5.48 -13.93 8.36
C LEU A 37 4.36 -13.01 7.90
N THR A 38 4.67 -11.79 7.50
CA THR A 38 3.65 -10.89 6.98
C THR A 38 4.20 -10.01 5.87
N THR A 39 3.33 -9.60 4.98
CA THR A 39 3.56 -8.53 4.00
C THR A 39 3.19 -7.19 4.61
N LEU A 40 3.66 -6.10 4.03
CA LEU A 40 3.31 -4.76 4.46
C LEU A 40 3.31 -3.80 3.28
N THR A 41 2.22 -3.04 3.16
CA THR A 41 2.16 -1.87 2.28
C THR A 41 1.61 -0.71 3.10
N ALA A 42 2.43 0.33 3.29
CA ALA A 42 2.08 1.52 4.07
C ALA A 42 2.06 2.75 3.16
N LEU A 43 0.92 3.44 3.13
CA LEU A 43 0.73 4.71 2.43
C LEU A 43 0.68 5.85 3.44
N VAL A 44 1.61 6.79 3.34
CA VAL A 44 1.65 8.01 4.13
C VAL A 44 1.33 9.19 3.22
N LEU A 45 0.27 9.93 3.56
CA LEU A 45 -0.11 11.17 2.91
C LEU A 45 0.33 12.32 3.80
N ARG A 46 1.18 13.22 3.28
CA ARG A 46 1.69 14.35 4.05
C ARG A 46 1.84 15.58 3.15
N GLY A 47 1.20 16.67 3.56
CA GLY A 47 1.17 17.88 2.75
C GLY A 47 0.61 17.60 1.35
N HIS A 48 1.40 17.90 0.33
CA HIS A 48 1.06 17.69 -1.07
C HIS A 48 1.69 16.44 -1.69
N GLY A 49 2.23 15.55 -0.87
CA GLY A 49 2.91 14.35 -1.35
C GLY A 49 2.44 13.07 -0.68
N TYR A 50 2.76 11.94 -1.32
CA TYR A 50 2.63 10.63 -0.73
C TYR A 50 3.98 9.91 -0.69
N THR A 51 4.13 9.06 0.31
CA THR A 51 5.21 8.08 0.41
C THR A 51 4.59 6.71 0.64
N LEU A 52 4.96 5.74 -0.19
CA LEU A 52 4.57 4.36 -0.08
C LEU A 52 5.79 3.53 0.29
N ALA A 53 5.70 2.72 1.34
CA ALA A 53 6.67 1.68 1.67
C ALA A 53 6.03 0.31 1.45
N HIS A 54 6.77 -0.61 0.81
CA HIS A 54 6.22 -1.90 0.41
C HIS A 54 7.20 -3.05 0.61
N VAL A 55 6.68 -4.18 1.10
CA VAL A 55 7.32 -5.49 1.11
C VAL A 55 6.26 -6.58 1.05
N GLY A 56 6.44 -7.54 0.14
CA GLY A 56 5.52 -8.66 -0.07
C GLY A 56 4.79 -8.62 -1.40
N ASP A 57 3.55 -9.07 -1.43
CA ASP A 57 2.70 -9.21 -2.62
C ASP A 57 1.36 -8.47 -2.51
N THR A 58 1.14 -7.71 -1.43
CA THR A 58 0.03 -6.75 -1.39
C THR A 58 0.27 -5.65 -2.42
N ARG A 59 -0.78 -5.22 -3.13
CA ARG A 59 -0.63 -4.22 -4.19
C ARG A 59 -1.25 -2.89 -3.81
N ALA A 60 -0.58 -1.82 -4.24
CA ALA A 60 -1.10 -0.46 -4.23
C ALA A 60 -1.19 0.10 -5.65
N TYR A 61 -2.31 0.74 -5.95
CA TYR A 61 -2.58 1.41 -7.22
C TYR A 61 -2.95 2.87 -6.99
N LEU A 62 -2.63 3.71 -7.96
CA LEU A 62 -3.13 5.08 -8.10
C LEU A 62 -3.99 5.19 -9.35
N LEU A 63 -5.23 5.60 -9.18
CA LEU A 63 -6.08 6.06 -10.27
C LEU A 63 -6.04 7.60 -10.31
N ARG A 64 -5.47 8.14 -11.39
CA ARG A 64 -5.37 9.57 -11.69
C ARG A 64 -5.72 9.82 -13.14
N ASP A 65 -6.60 10.79 -13.41
CA ASP A 65 -7.01 11.17 -14.76
C ASP A 65 -7.45 9.98 -15.63
N GLY A 66 -8.20 9.05 -15.03
CA GLY A 66 -8.67 7.83 -15.70
C GLY A 66 -7.58 6.79 -16.00
N ARG A 67 -6.34 6.98 -15.52
CA ARG A 67 -5.24 6.01 -15.65
C ARG A 67 -5.00 5.30 -14.33
N LEU A 68 -5.10 3.98 -14.34
CA LEU A 68 -4.70 3.12 -13.21
C LEU A 68 -3.22 2.77 -13.33
N THR A 69 -2.43 3.05 -12.30
CA THR A 69 -0.99 2.78 -12.25
C THR A 69 -0.68 1.97 -10.99
N GLN A 70 -0.05 0.81 -11.15
CA GLN A 70 0.46 0.04 -10.02
C GLN A 70 1.70 0.75 -9.44
N LEU A 71 1.70 0.95 -8.12
CA LEU A 71 2.78 1.64 -7.39
C LEU A 71 3.75 0.67 -6.72
N THR A 72 3.37 -0.60 -6.58
CA THR A 72 4.14 -1.66 -5.93
C THR A 72 4.63 -2.70 -6.93
N HIS A 73 5.70 -3.40 -6.58
CA HIS A 73 6.17 -4.59 -7.28
C HIS A 73 6.06 -5.80 -6.35
N ASP A 74 5.41 -6.87 -6.80
CA ASP A 74 5.26 -8.09 -5.99
C ASP A 74 6.61 -8.76 -5.75
N HIS A 75 6.90 -9.09 -4.49
CA HIS A 75 8.10 -9.81 -4.10
C HIS A 75 7.83 -11.32 -4.02
N VAL A 76 7.50 -11.90 -5.16
CA VAL A 76 7.20 -13.33 -5.31
C VAL A 76 8.18 -14.00 -6.29
N ALA A 77 8.30 -15.32 -6.17
CA ALA A 77 9.12 -16.08 -7.11
C ALA A 77 8.52 -16.02 -8.52
N THR A 78 9.38 -15.81 -9.51
CA THR A 78 8.96 -15.73 -10.93
C THR A 78 8.70 -17.10 -11.57
N HIS A 79 9.07 -18.19 -10.87
CA HIS A 79 8.83 -19.55 -11.39
C HIS A 79 7.36 -19.93 -11.21
N PRO A 80 6.67 -20.48 -12.24
CA PRO A 80 5.25 -20.81 -12.18
C PRO A 80 4.85 -21.71 -11.01
N ASP A 81 5.69 -22.70 -10.67
CA ASP A 81 5.41 -23.64 -9.58
C ASP A 81 5.59 -23.03 -8.18
N PHE A 82 6.19 -21.84 -8.08
CA PHE A 82 6.49 -21.13 -6.84
C PHE A 82 5.95 -19.69 -6.84
N SER A 83 5.00 -19.37 -7.72
CA SER A 83 4.45 -18.00 -7.89
C SER A 83 3.80 -17.42 -6.62
N HIS A 84 3.47 -18.25 -5.63
CA HIS A 84 2.95 -17.84 -4.32
C HIS A 84 4.02 -17.76 -3.23
N GLN A 85 5.29 -18.09 -3.57
CA GLN A 85 6.37 -18.04 -2.59
C GLN A 85 6.90 -16.61 -2.49
N LEU A 86 6.71 -16.00 -1.32
CA LEU A 86 7.27 -14.69 -1.01
C LEU A 86 8.80 -14.75 -0.97
N LEU A 87 9.44 -13.87 -1.72
CA LEU A 87 10.89 -13.66 -1.72
C LEU A 87 11.31 -12.66 -0.64
N ARG A 88 10.42 -11.71 -0.30
CA ARG A 88 10.62 -10.73 0.76
C ARG A 88 9.34 -10.60 1.60
N CYS A 89 9.49 -10.68 2.92
CA CYS A 89 8.41 -10.48 3.87
C CYS A 89 8.97 -10.04 5.24
N ILE A 90 8.12 -9.49 6.06
CA ILE A 90 8.48 -9.10 7.44
C ILE A 90 8.61 -10.35 8.30
N GLY A 91 9.69 -10.44 9.06
CA GLY A 91 9.94 -11.50 10.04
C GLY A 91 10.69 -12.72 9.50
N ALA A 92 11.07 -12.76 8.22
CA ALA A 92 11.85 -13.85 7.64
C ALA A 92 13.32 -13.78 8.05
N GLU A 93 13.92 -12.60 7.88
CA GLU A 93 15.33 -12.34 8.10
C GLU A 93 15.53 -11.22 9.12
N ASP A 94 16.74 -11.05 9.65
CA ASP A 94 17.04 -9.99 10.64
C ASP A 94 16.89 -8.58 10.08
N TRP A 95 17.00 -8.44 8.78
CA TRP A 95 16.83 -7.19 8.04
C TRP A 95 15.87 -7.39 6.88
N VAL A 96 15.20 -6.34 6.49
CA VAL A 96 14.25 -6.34 5.37
C VAL A 96 14.55 -5.16 4.45
N VAL A 97 14.53 -5.41 3.13
CA VAL A 97 14.63 -4.37 2.12
C VAL A 97 13.21 -4.02 1.67
N MET A 98 12.84 -2.76 1.88
CA MET A 98 11.56 -2.22 1.44
C MET A 98 11.72 -1.47 0.13
N ASP A 99 10.71 -1.56 -0.74
CA ASP A 99 10.58 -0.70 -1.90
C ASP A 99 9.83 0.57 -1.49
N TYR A 100 10.26 1.72 -2.02
CA TYR A 100 9.63 3.01 -1.79
C TYR A 100 9.15 3.62 -3.11
N SER A 101 7.96 4.21 -3.06
CA SER A 101 7.41 5.05 -4.12
C SER A 101 6.95 6.37 -3.53
N GLN A 102 7.26 7.47 -4.21
CA GLN A 102 6.86 8.81 -3.78
C GLN A 102 6.29 9.57 -4.97
N GLY A 103 5.43 10.53 -4.67
CA GLY A 103 4.90 11.43 -5.69
C GLY A 103 4.00 12.50 -5.08
N ASP A 104 3.54 13.40 -5.94
CA ASP A 104 2.62 14.46 -5.57
C ASP A 104 1.20 13.94 -5.44
N LEU A 105 0.42 14.58 -4.58
CA LEU A 105 -1.03 14.40 -4.45
C LEU A 105 -1.75 15.41 -5.33
N LEU A 106 -2.79 14.97 -6.02
CA LEU A 106 -3.70 15.83 -6.76
C LEU A 106 -5.15 15.60 -6.31
N PRO A 107 -5.97 16.65 -6.26
CA PRO A 107 -7.41 16.47 -6.05
C PRO A 107 -7.99 15.52 -7.11
N GLY A 108 -8.79 14.57 -6.68
CA GLY A 108 -9.36 13.52 -7.53
C GLY A 108 -8.57 12.21 -7.55
N ASP A 109 -7.35 12.18 -7.02
CA ASP A 109 -6.57 10.95 -6.86
C ASP A 109 -7.34 9.91 -6.05
N ARG A 110 -7.23 8.64 -6.47
CA ARG A 110 -7.75 7.50 -5.72
C ARG A 110 -6.66 6.46 -5.57
N PHE A 111 -6.27 6.19 -4.33
CA PHE A 111 -5.36 5.09 -4.01
C PHE A 111 -6.18 3.86 -3.63
N LEU A 112 -5.78 2.71 -4.16
CA LEU A 112 -6.30 1.41 -3.79
C LEU A 112 -5.16 0.56 -3.24
N LEU A 113 -5.28 0.08 -2.00
CA LEU A 113 -4.41 -0.94 -1.42
C LEU A 113 -5.24 -2.21 -1.24
N MET A 114 -4.66 -3.37 -1.58
CA MET A 114 -5.40 -4.64 -1.52
C MET A 114 -4.49 -5.83 -1.33
N THR A 115 -5.07 -6.89 -0.77
CA THR A 115 -4.44 -8.20 -0.65
C THR A 115 -4.56 -9.01 -1.94
N ASP A 116 -3.78 -10.07 -2.04
CA ASP A 116 -3.77 -11.02 -3.14
C ASP A 116 -5.13 -11.69 -3.37
N GLY A 117 -5.93 -11.91 -2.34
CA GLY A 117 -7.31 -12.36 -2.47
C GLY A 117 -8.20 -11.47 -3.36
N VAL A 118 -7.80 -10.21 -3.61
CA VAL A 118 -8.46 -9.33 -4.57
C VAL A 118 -7.80 -9.42 -5.95
N HIS A 119 -6.49 -9.15 -6.04
CA HIS A 119 -5.83 -9.01 -7.35
C HIS A 119 -5.57 -10.32 -8.08
N ASN A 120 -5.63 -11.48 -7.41
CA ASN A 120 -5.54 -12.77 -8.06
C ASN A 120 -6.79 -13.12 -8.89
N VAL A 121 -7.93 -12.51 -8.57
CA VAL A 121 -9.21 -12.78 -9.25
C VAL A 121 -9.78 -11.59 -10.03
N LEU A 122 -9.34 -10.37 -9.73
CA LEU A 122 -9.74 -9.14 -10.44
C LEU A 122 -8.56 -8.58 -11.24
N ASN A 123 -8.71 -8.49 -12.56
CA ASN A 123 -7.72 -7.84 -13.43
C ASN A 123 -7.80 -6.30 -13.33
N GLU A 124 -6.76 -5.62 -13.80
CA GLU A 124 -6.67 -4.14 -13.75
C GLU A 124 -7.86 -3.44 -14.41
N GLY A 125 -8.36 -3.97 -15.52
CA GLY A 125 -9.54 -3.40 -16.20
C GLY A 125 -10.78 -3.40 -15.32
N ARG A 126 -10.98 -4.47 -14.53
CA ARG A 126 -12.10 -4.55 -13.58
C ARG A 126 -11.88 -3.67 -12.36
N LEU A 127 -10.65 -3.63 -11.84
CA LEU A 127 -10.28 -2.72 -10.74
C LEU A 127 -10.51 -1.26 -11.13
N LYS A 128 -10.04 -0.88 -12.33
CA LYS A 128 -10.26 0.47 -12.88
C LYS A 128 -11.74 0.79 -13.01
N ALA A 129 -12.52 -0.09 -13.60
CA ALA A 129 -13.96 0.14 -13.79
C ALA A 129 -14.68 0.36 -12.45
N LEU A 130 -14.36 -0.43 -11.42
CA LEU A 130 -14.94 -0.26 -10.08
C LEU A 130 -14.52 1.08 -9.44
N LEU A 131 -13.25 1.47 -9.61
CA LEU A 131 -12.76 2.74 -9.07
C LEU A 131 -13.32 3.96 -9.83
N ASP A 132 -13.51 3.88 -11.16
CA ASP A 132 -14.12 4.94 -11.97
C ASP A 132 -15.60 5.19 -11.58
N ASP A 133 -16.35 4.12 -11.24
CA ASP A 133 -17.72 4.25 -10.74
C ASP A 133 -17.82 4.92 -9.35
N GLY A 134 -16.69 5.26 -8.75
CA GLY A 134 -16.61 5.81 -7.40
C GLY A 134 -17.34 7.13 -7.18
N ASP A 135 -17.57 7.92 -8.23
CA ASP A 135 -18.37 9.15 -8.12
C ASP A 135 -19.85 8.83 -7.95
N ARG A 136 -20.31 7.69 -8.50
CA ARG A 136 -21.66 7.17 -8.32
C ARG A 136 -21.83 6.42 -7.00
N ALA A 137 -20.78 5.77 -6.51
CA ALA A 137 -20.81 5.02 -5.25
C ALA A 137 -20.90 5.93 -4.01
N GLY A 138 -20.59 7.22 -4.13
CA GLY A 138 -20.76 8.24 -3.08
C GLY A 138 -19.71 8.20 -1.97
N SER A 139 -19.11 7.04 -1.64
CA SER A 139 -18.12 6.91 -0.56
C SER A 139 -17.01 5.92 -0.86
N SER A 140 -15.84 6.10 -0.23
CA SER A 140 -14.73 5.14 -0.29
C SER A 140 -15.13 3.78 0.28
N GLN A 141 -16.00 3.76 1.28
CA GLN A 141 -16.52 2.52 1.88
C GLN A 141 -17.32 1.69 0.87
N ALA A 142 -18.22 2.31 0.12
CA ALA A 142 -19.00 1.62 -0.91
C ALA A 142 -18.11 1.03 -2.02
N LEU A 143 -17.00 1.72 -2.36
CA LEU A 143 -16.00 1.20 -3.29
C LEU A 143 -15.29 -0.04 -2.74
N CYS A 144 -14.87 -0.01 -1.49
CA CYS A 144 -14.25 -1.15 -0.83
C CYS A 144 -15.21 -2.36 -0.81
N GLU A 145 -16.48 -2.14 -0.47
CA GLU A 145 -17.50 -3.18 -0.46
C GLU A 145 -17.74 -3.77 -1.86
N ALA A 146 -17.78 -2.93 -2.90
CA ALA A 146 -17.92 -3.37 -4.28
C ALA A 146 -16.70 -4.20 -4.76
N LEU A 147 -15.48 -3.80 -4.38
CA LEU A 147 -14.26 -4.54 -4.69
C LEU A 147 -14.24 -5.92 -4.02
N VAL A 148 -14.56 -5.97 -2.73
CA VAL A 148 -14.64 -7.22 -1.96
C VAL A 148 -15.72 -8.13 -2.53
N ALA A 149 -16.93 -7.61 -2.78
CA ALA A 149 -18.03 -8.38 -3.36
C ALA A 149 -17.65 -8.93 -4.75
N ALA A 150 -17.02 -8.13 -5.59
CA ALA A 150 -16.58 -8.56 -6.92
C ALA A 150 -15.51 -9.67 -6.86
N ALA A 151 -14.57 -9.60 -5.90
CA ALA A 151 -13.57 -10.63 -5.69
C ALA A 151 -14.21 -11.96 -5.23
N LEU A 152 -15.12 -11.90 -4.27
CA LEU A 152 -15.86 -13.09 -3.81
C LEU A 152 -16.72 -13.70 -4.91
N GLN A 153 -17.41 -12.89 -5.72
CA GLN A 153 -18.19 -13.36 -6.88
C GLN A 153 -17.33 -14.02 -7.95
N ARG A 154 -16.04 -13.65 -8.04
CA ARG A 154 -15.06 -14.28 -8.94
C ARG A 154 -14.42 -15.53 -8.34
N GLY A 155 -14.86 -15.95 -7.17
CA GLY A 155 -14.43 -17.19 -6.54
C GLY A 155 -13.12 -17.08 -5.76
N SER A 156 -12.79 -15.89 -5.24
CA SER A 156 -11.67 -15.77 -4.30
C SER A 156 -11.87 -16.68 -3.11
N THR A 157 -10.86 -17.48 -2.81
CA THR A 157 -10.84 -18.43 -1.67
C THR A 157 -9.91 -17.96 -0.55
N ASP A 158 -9.28 -16.81 -0.71
CA ASP A 158 -8.37 -16.23 0.26
C ASP A 158 -9.02 -15.07 1.04
N ASN A 159 -8.29 -14.53 2.02
CA ASN A 159 -8.68 -13.33 2.74
C ASN A 159 -8.73 -12.12 1.78
N VAL A 160 -9.90 -11.52 1.67
CA VAL A 160 -10.15 -10.41 0.73
C VAL A 160 -10.18 -9.10 1.50
N THR A 161 -9.19 -8.24 1.26
CA THR A 161 -9.14 -6.91 1.87
C THR A 161 -8.87 -5.84 0.82
N ALA A 162 -9.63 -4.75 0.87
CA ALA A 162 -9.43 -3.56 0.04
C ALA A 162 -9.55 -2.30 0.89
N LEU A 163 -8.67 -1.33 0.63
CA LEU A 163 -8.68 0.01 1.23
C LEU A 163 -8.65 1.03 0.11
N VAL A 164 -9.59 1.97 0.12
CA VAL A 164 -9.63 3.08 -0.86
C VAL A 164 -9.47 4.41 -0.15
N VAL A 165 -8.49 5.19 -0.58
CA VAL A 165 -8.27 6.56 -0.15
C VAL A 165 -8.58 7.51 -1.30
N ARG A 166 -9.42 8.53 -1.09
CA ARG A 166 -9.75 9.56 -2.07
C ARG A 166 -9.19 10.91 -1.63
N VAL A 167 -8.45 11.57 -2.50
CA VAL A 167 -7.98 12.93 -2.29
C VAL A 167 -9.06 13.89 -2.77
N LEU A 168 -9.82 14.46 -1.85
CA LEU A 168 -10.93 15.36 -2.17
C LEU A 168 -10.45 16.79 -2.45
N GLY A 169 -9.38 17.20 -1.80
CA GLY A 169 -8.78 18.52 -1.96
C GLY A 169 -7.46 18.57 -1.20
N LEU A 170 -6.70 19.61 -1.46
CA LEU A 170 -5.43 19.90 -0.77
C LEU A 170 -5.55 21.27 -0.12
N ASP A 171 -5.08 21.40 1.11
CA ASP A 171 -5.20 22.63 1.87
C ASP A 171 -4.16 23.65 1.37
N HIS A 172 -4.61 24.87 1.09
CA HIS A 172 -3.74 25.95 0.59
C HIS A 172 -2.72 26.43 1.63
N GLU A 173 -3.03 26.31 2.94
CA GLU A 173 -2.08 26.68 4.01
C GLU A 173 -0.85 25.77 4.00
N THR A 174 -1.01 24.50 3.65
CA THR A 174 0.09 23.52 3.56
C THR A 174 1.09 23.88 2.44
N LEU A 175 0.66 24.50 1.34
CA LEU A 175 1.53 25.01 0.28
C LEU A 175 2.42 26.16 0.74
N ALA A 176 1.87 27.07 1.53
CA ALA A 176 2.61 28.21 2.08
C ALA A 176 3.69 27.74 3.08
N ASP A 177 3.39 26.73 3.87
CA ASP A 177 4.32 26.16 4.85
C ASP A 177 5.44 25.35 4.18
N GLN A 178 5.15 24.60 3.12
CA GLN A 178 6.18 23.91 2.32
C GLN A 178 7.11 24.90 1.62
N ASN A 179 6.58 26.00 1.07
CA ASN A 179 7.40 27.02 0.44
C ASN A 179 8.27 27.79 1.46
N ARG A 180 7.82 27.93 2.70
CA ARG A 180 8.64 28.50 3.79
C ARG A 180 9.77 27.58 4.20
N LEU A 181 9.54 26.26 4.24
CA LEU A 181 10.56 25.26 4.60
C LEU A 181 11.61 25.07 3.50
N ALA A 182 11.22 25.19 2.22
CA ALA A 182 12.13 25.12 1.08
C ALA A 182 13.00 26.36 0.91
N ALA A 183 12.65 27.48 1.57
CA ALA A 183 13.36 28.76 1.49
C ALA A 183 14.35 28.99 2.67
N GLN A 184 14.47 28.05 3.60
CA GLN A 184 15.42 28.02 4.72
C GLN A 184 16.55 27.02 4.45
#